data_f7d056e099a215da982c2e825d37c431
#
_entry.id   f7d056e099a215da982c2e825d37c431
#
_cell.length_a   1.000
_cell.length_b   1.000
_cell.length_c   1.000
_cell.angle_alpha   90.00
_cell.angle_beta   90.00
_cell.angle_gamma   90.00
#
_symmetry.space_group_name_H-M   'P 1'
#
loop_
_entity.id
_entity.type
_entity.pdbx_description
1 polymer ?
#
loop_
_entity_poly.entity_id
_entity_poly.type
_entity_poly.pdbx_seq_one_letter_code
_entity_poly.pdbx_strand_id
1 'polypeptide(L)'
;MRPTLSRRLFRKLAYGAVLSEGDRACLTQLIRRTRAVEPRQTLVAEGESVPRVLVMLEGWACRSKLLSSGHRLITDLILPGDISHVQSNLLGYADHSATTLTGGRVAEIDPAEIPEALERWPGLSRAVRWSSLQTDSLLRQALINNGRRLAAPRIAHLICEVRARLQAVDEPVADGFEWPLTQDDLADTTGMTPVHANRSLRLLRDNGLIVLERRRMQIPDPDLLAAYCEFRPDYLHLAHAPSEPVR
;
A
#
# COMPACT_ATOMS: atom_id res chain seq x y z
N MET A 1 22.11 -6.39 1.26
CA MET A 1 20.86 -5.69 0.84
C MET A 1 21.20 -4.26 0.44
N ARG A 2 20.69 -3.72 -0.67
CA ARG A 2 20.94 -2.32 -1.05
C ARG A 2 20.29 -1.40 0.00
N PRO A 3 21.04 -0.45 0.61
CA PRO A 3 20.51 0.41 1.71
C PRO A 3 19.23 1.16 1.35
N THR A 4 19.04 1.44 0.06
CA THR A 4 17.88 2.19 -0.48
C THR A 4 16.56 1.43 -0.36
N LEU A 5 16.56 0.09 -0.41
CA LEU A 5 15.34 -0.73 -0.43
C LEU A 5 14.65 -0.82 0.91
N SER A 6 15.41 -0.96 1.99
CA SER A 6 14.88 -1.00 3.35
C SER A 6 14.47 0.39 3.86
N ARG A 7 15.00 1.47 3.27
CA ARG A 7 14.72 2.85 3.68
C ARG A 7 13.22 3.16 3.69
N ARG A 8 12.46 2.70 2.69
CA ARG A 8 11.02 2.94 2.58
C ARG A 8 10.25 2.31 3.75
N LEU A 9 10.60 1.08 4.13
CA LEU A 9 10.03 0.43 5.30
C LEU A 9 10.36 1.18 6.59
N PHE A 10 11.61 1.57 6.79
CA PHE A 10 12.01 2.36 7.96
C PHE A 10 11.28 3.69 8.03
N ARG A 11 11.15 4.40 6.91
CA ARG A 11 10.39 5.64 6.80
C ARG A 11 8.93 5.43 7.19
N LYS A 12 8.29 4.41 6.63
CA LYS A 12 6.90 4.11 6.95
C LYS A 12 6.71 3.81 8.44
N LEU A 13 7.53 2.93 8.99
CA LEU A 13 7.41 2.51 10.38
C LEU A 13 7.73 3.63 11.38
N ALA A 14 8.55 4.60 10.99
CA ALA A 14 8.87 5.77 11.82
C ALA A 14 7.67 6.69 12.09
N TYR A 15 6.59 6.61 11.31
CA TYR A 15 5.32 7.28 11.65
C TYR A 15 4.65 6.67 12.89
N GLY A 16 4.87 5.38 13.15
CA GLY A 16 4.29 4.67 14.29
C GLY A 16 5.11 4.80 15.58
N ALA A 17 6.43 4.93 15.47
CA ALA A 17 7.33 5.05 16.62
C ALA A 17 8.71 5.54 16.19
N VAL A 18 9.41 6.23 17.12
CA VAL A 18 10.85 6.46 16.99
C VAL A 18 11.57 5.13 17.16
N LEU A 19 12.28 4.69 16.12
CA LEU A 19 13.01 3.42 16.14
C LEU A 19 14.43 3.63 16.67
N SER A 20 14.76 2.96 17.76
CA SER A 20 16.12 2.88 18.30
C SER A 20 17.08 2.15 17.35
N GLU A 21 18.37 2.21 17.59
CA GLU A 21 19.35 1.41 16.84
C GLU A 21 19.07 -0.10 16.95
N GLY A 22 18.65 -0.59 18.13
CA GLY A 22 18.27 -1.98 18.33
C GLY A 22 17.04 -2.38 17.55
N ASP A 23 15.98 -1.54 17.51
CA ASP A 23 14.79 -1.76 16.66
C ASP A 23 15.18 -1.86 15.18
N ARG A 24 16.07 -0.97 14.71
CA ARG A 24 16.56 -0.93 13.31
C ARG A 24 17.40 -2.16 12.98
N ALA A 25 18.30 -2.58 13.88
CA ALA A 25 19.11 -3.76 13.71
C ALA A 25 18.25 -5.04 13.63
N CYS A 26 17.29 -5.17 14.54
CA CYS A 26 16.32 -6.27 14.54
C CYS A 26 15.53 -6.31 13.23
N LEU A 27 14.95 -5.19 12.81
CA LEU A 27 14.18 -5.10 11.57
C LEU A 27 15.04 -5.45 10.35
N THR A 28 16.30 -4.99 10.31
CA THR A 28 17.25 -5.33 9.23
C THR A 28 17.49 -6.84 9.18
N GLN A 29 17.61 -7.48 10.33
CA GLN A 29 17.78 -8.94 10.42
C GLN A 29 16.53 -9.69 9.97
N LEU A 30 15.34 -9.24 10.36
CA LEU A 30 14.07 -9.85 9.94
C LEU A 30 13.90 -9.81 8.42
N ILE A 31 14.22 -8.70 7.76
CA ILE A 31 14.05 -8.53 6.31
C ILE A 31 15.27 -8.98 5.47
N ARG A 32 16.17 -9.78 6.04
CA ARG A 32 17.42 -10.23 5.36
C ARG A 32 17.17 -11.09 4.13
N ARG A 33 16.08 -11.85 4.11
CA ARG A 33 15.69 -12.70 2.98
C ARG A 33 14.86 -11.89 2.00
N THR A 34 15.39 -11.68 0.81
CA THR A 34 14.68 -10.96 -0.26
C THR A 34 14.66 -11.75 -1.55
N ARG A 35 13.57 -11.64 -2.31
CA ARG A 35 13.50 -12.20 -3.66
C ARG A 35 12.88 -11.22 -4.66
N ALA A 36 13.18 -11.39 -5.93
CA ALA A 36 12.44 -10.74 -7.00
C ALA A 36 11.05 -11.36 -7.14
N VAL A 37 10.11 -10.57 -7.62
CA VAL A 37 8.75 -11.00 -7.94
C VAL A 37 8.40 -10.52 -9.34
N GLU A 38 7.65 -11.35 -10.06
CA GLU A 38 7.17 -11.04 -11.41
C GLU A 38 5.83 -10.28 -11.35
N PRO A 39 5.45 -9.54 -12.42
CA PRO A 39 4.12 -8.98 -12.52
C PRO A 39 3.03 -10.06 -12.49
N ARG A 40 1.92 -9.79 -11.82
CA ARG A 40 0.76 -10.69 -11.72
C ARG A 40 1.04 -12.02 -11.03
N GLN A 41 2.09 -12.09 -10.24
CA GLN A 41 2.42 -13.26 -9.43
C GLN A 41 1.56 -13.27 -8.15
N THR A 42 0.85 -14.36 -7.88
CA THR A 42 0.21 -14.61 -6.59
C THR A 42 1.28 -14.90 -5.55
N LEU A 43 1.33 -14.09 -4.50
CA LEU A 43 2.27 -14.24 -3.40
C LEU A 43 1.68 -15.12 -2.29
N VAL A 44 0.38 -14.96 -2.04
CA VAL A 44 -0.42 -15.75 -1.09
C VAL A 44 -1.82 -15.85 -1.69
N ALA A 45 -2.41 -17.03 -1.73
CA ALA A 45 -3.80 -17.23 -2.12
C ALA A 45 -4.74 -17.27 -0.91
N GLU A 46 -5.96 -16.77 -1.07
CA GLU A 46 -7.01 -16.87 -0.05
C GLU A 46 -7.26 -18.34 0.32
N GLY A 47 -7.38 -18.63 1.60
CA GLY A 47 -7.57 -19.99 2.14
C GLY A 47 -6.29 -20.80 2.31
N GLU A 48 -5.15 -20.34 1.81
CA GLU A 48 -3.86 -21.02 2.01
C GLU A 48 -3.21 -20.60 3.34
N SER A 49 -2.35 -21.48 3.88
CA SER A 49 -1.48 -21.09 4.98
C SER A 49 -0.52 -19.99 4.55
N VAL A 50 -0.21 -19.06 5.44
CA VAL A 50 0.73 -17.97 5.18
C VAL A 50 2.11 -18.35 5.68
N PRO A 51 2.99 -18.87 4.82
CA PRO A 51 4.29 -19.39 5.25
C PRO A 51 5.29 -18.27 5.56
N ARG A 52 5.04 -17.06 5.09
CA ARG A 52 5.93 -15.89 5.23
C ARG A 52 5.14 -14.60 5.38
N VAL A 53 5.56 -13.73 6.28
CA VAL A 53 5.15 -12.34 6.29
C VAL A 53 5.93 -11.60 5.21
N LEU A 54 5.24 -10.80 4.39
CA LEU A 54 5.80 -10.15 3.23
C LEU A 54 5.95 -8.65 3.47
N VAL A 55 7.09 -8.09 3.06
CA VAL A 55 7.33 -6.66 3.01
C VAL A 55 7.58 -6.25 1.57
N MET A 56 6.76 -5.36 1.03
CA MET A 56 7.00 -4.81 -0.31
C MET A 56 8.16 -3.81 -0.25
N LEU A 57 9.25 -4.10 -0.93
CA LEU A 57 10.43 -3.24 -1.00
C LEU A 57 10.46 -2.40 -2.28
N GLU A 58 10.05 -2.99 -3.41
CA GLU A 58 9.94 -2.35 -4.73
C GLU A 58 8.75 -2.94 -5.47
N GLY A 59 8.12 -2.10 -6.31
CA GLY A 59 6.94 -2.49 -7.08
C GLY A 59 5.66 -2.38 -6.25
N TRP A 60 4.56 -2.85 -6.84
CA TRP A 60 3.23 -2.78 -6.26
C TRP A 60 2.57 -4.15 -6.24
N ALA A 61 1.77 -4.40 -5.22
CA ALA A 61 0.86 -5.53 -5.15
C ALA A 61 -0.53 -5.06 -4.69
N CYS A 62 -1.49 -5.98 -4.64
CA CYS A 62 -2.82 -5.71 -4.11
C CYS A 62 -3.30 -6.85 -3.22
N ARG A 63 -4.18 -6.53 -2.28
CA ARG A 63 -5.02 -7.49 -1.57
C ARG A 63 -6.35 -7.58 -2.29
N SER A 64 -6.86 -8.77 -2.50
CA SER A 64 -8.12 -8.97 -3.20
C SER A 64 -8.91 -10.15 -2.67
N LYS A 65 -10.23 -10.06 -2.87
CA LYS A 65 -11.16 -11.16 -2.67
C LYS A 65 -11.86 -11.49 -3.98
N LEU A 66 -12.08 -12.77 -4.21
CA LEU A 66 -12.75 -13.29 -5.39
C LEU A 66 -14.08 -13.93 -4.98
N LEU A 67 -15.17 -13.50 -5.59
CA LEU A 67 -16.47 -14.14 -5.39
C LEU A 67 -16.60 -15.39 -6.27
N SER A 68 -17.48 -16.30 -5.90
CA SER A 68 -17.81 -17.50 -6.71
C SER A 68 -18.33 -17.17 -8.11
N SER A 69 -18.88 -15.96 -8.28
CA SER A 69 -19.29 -15.40 -9.57
C SER A 69 -18.14 -14.98 -10.50
N GLY A 70 -16.90 -15.05 -10.02
CA GLY A 70 -15.71 -14.59 -10.74
C GLY A 70 -15.41 -13.08 -10.59
N HIS A 71 -16.26 -12.32 -9.90
CA HIS A 71 -15.98 -10.91 -9.63
C HIS A 71 -14.91 -10.77 -8.55
N ARG A 72 -13.86 -9.99 -8.86
CA ARG A 72 -12.79 -9.65 -7.93
C ARG A 72 -13.01 -8.25 -7.36
N LEU A 73 -12.72 -8.07 -6.08
CA LEU A 73 -12.57 -6.76 -5.45
C LEU A 73 -11.15 -6.63 -4.92
N ILE A 74 -10.44 -5.59 -5.34
CA ILE A 74 -9.18 -5.19 -4.73
C ILE A 74 -9.53 -4.34 -3.50
N THR A 75 -9.22 -4.86 -2.33
CA THR A 75 -9.55 -4.21 -1.07
C THR A 75 -8.51 -3.21 -0.61
N ASP A 76 -7.26 -3.37 -1.05
CA ASP A 76 -6.15 -2.46 -0.74
C ASP A 76 -5.00 -2.64 -1.74
N LEU A 77 -4.22 -1.57 -1.92
CA LEU A 77 -2.96 -1.57 -2.66
C LEU A 77 -1.79 -1.72 -1.69
N ILE A 78 -0.87 -2.63 -1.99
CA ILE A 78 0.37 -2.85 -1.24
C ILE A 78 1.47 -2.07 -1.96
N LEU A 79 1.94 -0.99 -1.33
CA LEU A 79 2.96 -0.09 -1.87
C LEU A 79 4.34 -0.35 -1.21
N PRO A 80 5.43 0.20 -1.75
CA PRO A 80 6.75 0.09 -1.13
C PRO A 80 6.76 0.55 0.33
N GLY A 81 7.27 -0.30 1.23
CA GLY A 81 7.25 -0.09 2.68
C GLY A 81 6.07 -0.76 3.41
N ASP A 82 5.08 -1.28 2.69
CA ASP A 82 3.96 -1.99 3.32
C ASP A 82 4.32 -3.40 3.75
N ILE A 83 3.73 -3.81 4.88
CA ILE A 83 3.83 -5.17 5.42
C ILE A 83 2.50 -5.88 5.19
N SER A 84 2.55 -7.12 4.71
CA SER A 84 1.38 -7.95 4.52
C SER A 84 1.43 -9.19 5.41
N HIS A 85 0.26 -9.56 5.97
CA HIS A 85 0.09 -10.79 6.76
C HIS A 85 0.91 -10.83 8.07
N VAL A 86 1.16 -9.70 8.70
CA VAL A 86 1.98 -9.62 9.92
C VAL A 86 1.45 -10.47 11.08
N GLN A 87 0.14 -10.71 11.10
CA GLN A 87 -0.53 -11.51 12.13
C GLN A 87 -0.93 -12.90 11.62
N SER A 88 -0.31 -13.40 10.56
CA SER A 88 -0.62 -14.71 9.98
C SER A 88 -0.45 -15.88 10.95
N ASN A 89 0.48 -15.75 11.89
CA ASN A 89 0.68 -16.73 12.96
C ASN A 89 -0.52 -16.88 13.91
N LEU A 90 -1.43 -15.90 13.93
CA LEU A 90 -2.64 -15.93 14.77
C LEU A 90 -3.87 -16.45 14.00
N LEU A 91 -3.93 -16.22 12.68
CA LEU A 91 -5.10 -16.53 11.87
C LEU A 91 -5.07 -17.90 11.19
N GLY A 92 -3.89 -18.52 11.08
CA GLY A 92 -3.70 -19.85 10.51
C GLY A 92 -3.74 -19.91 8.97
N TYR A 93 -4.58 -19.12 8.33
CA TYR A 93 -4.71 -19.02 6.85
C TYR A 93 -5.01 -17.61 6.41
N ALA A 94 -4.76 -17.32 5.12
CA ALA A 94 -5.05 -16.03 4.51
C ALA A 94 -6.56 -15.88 4.26
N ASP A 95 -7.12 -14.77 4.70
CA ASP A 95 -8.51 -14.39 4.44
C ASP A 95 -8.68 -13.58 3.13
N HIS A 96 -7.56 -13.31 2.44
CA HIS A 96 -7.51 -12.61 1.16
C HIS A 96 -6.28 -13.04 0.35
N SER A 97 -6.34 -12.88 -0.96
CA SER A 97 -5.18 -13.08 -1.82
C SER A 97 -4.30 -11.83 -1.87
N ALA A 98 -2.97 -12.04 -1.94
CA ALA A 98 -1.99 -10.99 -2.25
C ALA A 98 -1.34 -11.29 -3.60
N THR A 99 -1.47 -10.36 -4.57
CA THR A 99 -0.97 -10.53 -5.94
C THR A 99 -0.20 -9.29 -6.38
N THR A 100 0.96 -9.47 -7.00
CA THR A 100 1.74 -8.36 -7.55
C THR A 100 1.03 -7.70 -8.73
N LEU A 101 1.13 -6.38 -8.82
CA LEU A 101 0.67 -5.59 -9.96
C LEU A 101 1.82 -5.33 -10.94
N THR A 102 3.04 -5.18 -10.40
CA THR A 102 4.28 -4.98 -11.15
C THR A 102 5.32 -6.02 -10.74
N GLY A 103 6.37 -6.15 -11.53
CA GLY A 103 7.60 -6.75 -11.05
C GLY A 103 8.19 -5.89 -9.93
N GLY A 104 9.04 -6.50 -9.11
CA GLY A 104 9.64 -5.80 -7.97
C GLY A 104 10.43 -6.72 -7.07
N ARG A 105 10.45 -6.37 -5.78
CA ARG A 105 11.18 -7.12 -4.75
C ARG A 105 10.42 -7.12 -3.44
N VAL A 106 10.35 -8.29 -2.82
CA VAL A 106 9.80 -8.47 -1.47
C VAL A 106 10.86 -8.98 -0.51
N ALA A 107 10.72 -8.61 0.77
CA ALA A 107 11.38 -9.35 1.85
C ALA A 107 10.39 -10.35 2.44
N GLU A 108 10.93 -11.48 2.89
CA GLU A 108 10.20 -12.59 3.49
C GLU A 108 10.66 -12.79 4.94
N ILE A 109 9.74 -12.66 5.88
CA ILE A 109 10.00 -12.85 7.31
C ILE A 109 9.35 -14.16 7.73
N ASP A 110 10.07 -14.96 8.52
CA ASP A 110 9.50 -16.13 9.16
C ASP A 110 8.50 -15.69 10.24
N PRO A 111 7.21 -16.10 10.17
CA PRO A 111 6.24 -15.74 11.18
C PRO A 111 6.66 -16.11 12.61
N ALA A 112 7.47 -17.16 12.77
CA ALA A 112 7.99 -17.60 14.07
C ALA A 112 9.00 -16.61 14.69
N GLU A 113 9.69 -15.79 13.87
CA GLU A 113 10.65 -14.77 14.37
C GLU A 113 9.94 -13.51 14.92
N ILE A 114 8.66 -13.29 14.58
CA ILE A 114 7.95 -12.05 14.89
C ILE A 114 7.61 -11.88 16.37
N PRO A 115 7.03 -12.88 17.07
CA PRO A 115 6.65 -12.72 18.48
C PRO A 115 7.82 -12.30 19.37
N GLU A 116 8.96 -13.00 19.27
CA GLU A 116 10.17 -12.68 20.02
C GLU A 116 10.70 -11.29 19.71
N ALA A 117 10.72 -10.91 18.41
CA ALA A 117 11.17 -9.59 18.00
C ALA A 117 10.29 -8.47 18.56
N LEU A 118 8.97 -8.64 18.53
CA LEU A 118 8.02 -7.64 19.03
C LEU A 118 8.00 -7.54 20.56
N GLU A 119 8.27 -8.64 21.27
CA GLU A 119 8.42 -8.64 22.72
C GLU A 119 9.70 -7.92 23.16
N ARG A 120 10.82 -8.22 22.50
CA ARG A 120 12.13 -7.67 22.84
C ARG A 120 12.31 -6.21 22.46
N TRP A 121 11.62 -5.73 21.40
CA TRP A 121 11.81 -4.42 20.81
C TRP A 121 10.51 -3.59 20.81
N PRO A 122 10.20 -2.85 21.90
CA PRO A 122 8.93 -2.13 22.06
C PRO A 122 8.69 -1.05 20.98
N GLY A 123 9.74 -0.38 20.49
CA GLY A 123 9.64 0.59 19.40
C GLY A 123 9.18 -0.08 18.10
N LEU A 124 9.78 -1.22 17.76
CA LEU A 124 9.38 -2.03 16.60
C LEU A 124 7.94 -2.55 16.78
N SER A 125 7.59 -3.05 17.97
CA SER A 125 6.24 -3.52 18.28
C SER A 125 5.19 -2.44 18.05
N ARG A 126 5.42 -1.22 18.56
CA ARG A 126 4.53 -0.08 18.35
C ARG A 126 4.40 0.29 16.87
N ALA A 127 5.53 0.33 16.14
CA ALA A 127 5.54 0.68 14.73
C ALA A 127 4.79 -0.33 13.85
N VAL A 128 4.95 -1.63 14.12
CA VAL A 128 4.23 -2.70 13.41
C VAL A 128 2.74 -2.65 13.72
N ARG A 129 2.35 -2.44 14.98
CA ARG A 129 0.93 -2.26 15.36
C ARG A 129 0.31 -1.05 14.67
N TRP A 130 1.03 0.09 14.63
CA TRP A 130 0.59 1.27 13.91
C TRP A 130 0.34 0.96 12.42
N SER A 131 1.26 0.22 11.76
CA SER A 131 1.09 -0.18 10.37
C SER A 131 -0.16 -1.04 10.14
N SER A 132 -0.49 -1.95 11.07
CA SER A 132 -1.74 -2.73 11.01
C SER A 132 -2.97 -1.85 11.16
N LEU A 133 -2.98 -0.93 12.13
CA LEU A 133 -4.08 0.01 12.34
C LEU A 133 -4.27 0.98 11.18
N GLN A 134 -3.17 1.36 10.51
CA GLN A 134 -3.24 2.15 9.28
C GLN A 134 -3.94 1.35 8.16
N THR A 135 -3.63 0.06 8.00
CA THR A 135 -4.31 -0.82 7.04
C THR A 135 -5.81 -0.89 7.32
N ASP A 136 -6.22 -1.03 8.59
CA ASP A 136 -7.64 -1.01 8.98
C ASP A 136 -8.29 0.34 8.66
N SER A 137 -7.56 1.44 8.80
CA SER A 137 -8.04 2.77 8.46
C SER A 137 -8.25 2.94 6.95
N LEU A 138 -7.32 2.43 6.14
CA LEU A 138 -7.44 2.38 4.68
C LEU A 138 -8.66 1.57 4.25
N LEU A 139 -8.91 0.41 4.85
CA LEU A 139 -10.09 -0.42 4.56
C LEU A 139 -11.38 0.32 4.90
N ARG A 140 -11.47 1.00 6.05
CA ARG A 140 -12.64 1.83 6.41
C ARG A 140 -12.86 2.97 5.41
N GLN A 141 -11.79 3.61 4.96
CA GLN A 141 -11.88 4.67 3.96
C GLN A 141 -12.30 4.14 2.58
N ALA A 142 -11.82 2.95 2.19
CA ALA A 142 -12.24 2.28 0.96
C ALA A 142 -13.74 1.95 0.97
N LEU A 143 -14.30 1.53 2.12
CA LEU A 143 -15.75 1.29 2.27
C LEU A 143 -16.56 2.56 2.02
N ILE A 144 -16.14 3.70 2.59
CA ILE A 144 -16.81 5.00 2.35
C ILE A 144 -16.64 5.40 0.89
N ASN A 145 -15.41 5.28 0.36
CA ASN A 145 -15.08 5.64 -1.01
C ASN A 145 -15.94 4.86 -2.02
N ASN A 146 -16.03 3.54 -1.85
CA ASN A 146 -16.77 2.68 -2.76
C ASN A 146 -18.29 2.73 -2.55
N GLY A 147 -18.75 3.00 -1.33
CA GLY A 147 -20.16 2.99 -0.98
C GLY A 147 -20.89 4.32 -1.15
N ARG A 148 -20.17 5.47 -1.15
CA ARG A 148 -20.80 6.80 -1.10
C ARG A 148 -20.32 7.80 -2.11
N ARG A 149 -19.04 7.77 -2.53
CA ARG A 149 -18.54 8.73 -3.51
C ARG A 149 -19.03 8.41 -4.91
N LEU A 150 -19.30 9.46 -5.69
CA LEU A 150 -19.53 9.34 -7.12
C LEU A 150 -18.28 8.82 -7.84
N ALA A 151 -18.44 8.27 -9.04
CA ALA A 151 -17.39 7.51 -9.71
C ALA A 151 -16.08 8.30 -9.97
N ALA A 152 -16.15 9.52 -10.50
CA ALA A 152 -14.94 10.31 -10.75
C ALA A 152 -14.27 10.80 -9.46
N PRO A 153 -14.99 11.39 -8.46
CA PRO A 153 -14.41 11.68 -7.14
C PRO A 153 -13.84 10.44 -6.43
N ARG A 154 -14.40 9.24 -6.63
CA ARG A 154 -13.89 7.98 -6.07
C ARG A 154 -12.50 7.64 -6.60
N ILE A 155 -12.29 7.76 -7.91
CA ILE A 155 -10.99 7.55 -8.56
C ILE A 155 -10.02 8.66 -8.14
N ALA A 156 -10.44 9.92 -8.12
CA ALA A 156 -9.62 11.04 -7.68
C ALA A 156 -9.10 10.85 -6.25
N HIS A 157 -9.97 10.38 -5.34
CA HIS A 157 -9.61 10.09 -3.97
C HIS A 157 -8.54 8.98 -3.87
N LEU A 158 -8.69 7.90 -4.63
CA LEU A 158 -7.68 6.83 -4.70
C LEU A 158 -6.33 7.37 -5.19
N ILE A 159 -6.33 8.24 -6.20
CA ILE A 159 -5.10 8.87 -6.72
C ILE A 159 -4.43 9.74 -5.64
N CYS A 160 -5.20 10.57 -4.93
CA CYS A 160 -4.68 11.37 -3.81
C CYS A 160 -4.10 10.50 -2.69
N GLU A 161 -4.79 9.42 -2.32
CA GLU A 161 -4.34 8.47 -1.29
C GLU A 161 -3.00 7.83 -1.67
N VAL A 162 -2.92 7.28 -2.88
CA VAL A 162 -1.69 6.65 -3.39
C VAL A 162 -0.53 7.65 -3.40
N ARG A 163 -0.75 8.88 -3.91
CA ARG A 163 0.26 9.92 -3.91
C ARG A 163 0.76 10.22 -2.49
N ALA A 164 -0.13 10.39 -1.53
CA ALA A 164 0.24 10.69 -0.14
C ALA A 164 1.04 9.53 0.50
N ARG A 165 0.65 8.28 0.24
CA ARG A 165 1.36 7.09 0.75
C ARG A 165 2.76 6.95 0.13
N LEU A 166 2.92 7.21 -1.16
CA LEU A 166 4.22 7.19 -1.84
C LEU A 166 5.13 8.31 -1.30
N GLN A 167 4.60 9.51 -1.15
CA GLN A 167 5.34 10.65 -0.61
C GLN A 167 5.84 10.38 0.81
N ALA A 168 5.05 9.69 1.63
CA ALA A 168 5.41 9.34 3.01
C ALA A 168 6.65 8.43 3.11
N VAL A 169 6.99 7.71 2.06
CA VAL A 169 8.17 6.82 2.00
C VAL A 169 9.28 7.36 1.09
N ASP A 170 9.28 8.67 0.83
CA ASP A 170 10.25 9.39 -0.03
C ASP A 170 10.26 8.93 -1.50
N GLU A 171 9.16 8.41 -2.03
CA GLU A 171 9.03 8.26 -3.47
C GLU A 171 8.83 9.64 -4.13
N PRO A 172 9.51 9.91 -5.25
CA PRO A 172 9.33 11.17 -5.97
C PRO A 172 7.94 11.21 -6.60
N VAL A 173 7.13 12.19 -6.20
CA VAL A 173 5.74 12.36 -6.68
C VAL A 173 5.48 13.73 -7.31
N ALA A 174 6.43 14.68 -7.20
CA ALA A 174 6.25 16.04 -7.70
C ALA A 174 6.01 16.07 -9.22
N ASP A 175 6.86 15.35 -9.97
CA ASP A 175 6.77 15.25 -11.44
C ASP A 175 5.92 14.05 -11.90
N GLY A 176 5.10 13.51 -11.01
CA GLY A 176 4.30 12.32 -11.24
C GLY A 176 4.92 11.03 -10.69
N PHE A 177 4.13 9.99 -10.63
CA PHE A 177 4.49 8.67 -10.09
C PHE A 177 3.97 7.54 -10.98
N GLU A 178 4.53 6.34 -10.82
CA GLU A 178 4.07 5.16 -11.53
C GLU A 178 2.60 4.85 -11.18
N TRP A 179 1.79 4.56 -12.19
CA TRP A 179 0.40 4.14 -12.05
C TRP A 179 0.19 2.84 -12.82
N PRO A 180 0.49 1.70 -12.18
CA PRO A 180 0.50 0.41 -12.88
C PRO A 180 -0.87 -0.22 -13.05
N LEU A 181 -1.93 0.35 -12.42
CA LEU A 181 -3.27 -0.21 -12.49
C LEU A 181 -3.78 -0.24 -13.91
N THR A 182 -4.21 -1.40 -14.37
CA THR A 182 -5.00 -1.55 -15.59
C THR A 182 -6.42 -0.99 -15.37
N GLN A 183 -7.22 -0.93 -16.44
CA GLN A 183 -8.62 -0.52 -16.31
C GLN A 183 -9.42 -1.52 -15.44
N ASP A 184 -9.10 -2.81 -15.54
CA ASP A 184 -9.71 -3.84 -14.72
C ASP A 184 -9.30 -3.71 -13.26
N ASP A 185 -7.99 -3.50 -12.97
CA ASP A 185 -7.54 -3.27 -11.60
C ASP A 185 -8.17 -2.02 -10.98
N LEU A 186 -8.32 -0.95 -11.76
CA LEU A 186 -8.96 0.28 -11.27
C LEU A 186 -10.45 0.04 -11.00
N ALA A 187 -11.14 -0.69 -11.88
CA ALA A 187 -12.52 -1.10 -11.72
C ALA A 187 -12.70 -1.95 -10.46
N ASP A 188 -11.85 -2.98 -10.29
CA ASP A 188 -11.85 -3.86 -9.12
C ASP A 188 -11.54 -3.10 -7.81
N THR A 189 -10.64 -2.10 -7.85
CA THR A 189 -10.30 -1.30 -6.65
C THR A 189 -11.45 -0.36 -6.27
N THR A 190 -12.20 0.11 -7.25
CA THR A 190 -13.24 1.11 -7.05
C THR A 190 -14.67 0.56 -7.06
N GLY A 191 -14.82 -0.77 -7.20
CA GLY A 191 -16.13 -1.43 -7.22
C GLY A 191 -17.01 -1.00 -8.40
N MET A 192 -16.39 -0.74 -9.56
CA MET A 192 -17.07 -0.30 -10.79
C MET A 192 -16.87 -1.31 -11.91
N THR A 193 -17.63 -1.15 -13.01
CA THR A 193 -17.29 -1.84 -14.26
C THR A 193 -16.09 -1.15 -14.94
N PRO A 194 -15.27 -1.87 -15.74
CA PRO A 194 -14.14 -1.27 -16.46
C PRO A 194 -14.56 -0.10 -17.37
N VAL A 195 -15.73 -0.20 -18.02
CA VAL A 195 -16.30 0.88 -18.85
C VAL A 195 -16.57 2.12 -18.04
N HIS A 196 -17.16 1.97 -16.84
CA HIS A 196 -17.49 3.09 -15.95
C HIS A 196 -16.21 3.71 -15.37
N ALA A 197 -15.24 2.90 -14.95
CA ALA A 197 -13.95 3.38 -14.46
C ALA A 197 -13.20 4.18 -15.54
N ASN A 198 -13.17 3.69 -16.79
CA ASN A 198 -12.55 4.38 -17.92
C ASN A 198 -13.22 5.74 -18.21
N ARG A 199 -14.56 5.77 -18.27
CA ARG A 199 -15.31 7.01 -18.47
C ARG A 199 -15.00 8.04 -17.37
N SER A 200 -14.94 7.60 -16.12
CA SER A 200 -14.65 8.47 -14.99
C SER A 200 -13.20 8.98 -15.00
N LEU A 201 -12.24 8.12 -15.37
CA LEU A 201 -10.84 8.50 -15.53
C LEU A 201 -10.67 9.52 -16.68
N ARG A 202 -11.41 9.35 -17.80
CA ARG A 202 -11.44 10.31 -18.90
C ARG A 202 -11.97 11.66 -18.42
N LEU A 203 -13.06 11.68 -17.65
CA LEU A 203 -13.63 12.93 -17.11
C LEU A 203 -12.61 13.71 -16.27
N LEU A 204 -11.81 13.03 -15.45
CA LEU A 204 -10.74 13.68 -14.66
C LEU A 204 -9.67 14.29 -15.56
N ARG A 205 -9.31 13.61 -16.66
CA ARG A 205 -8.34 14.11 -17.65
C ARG A 205 -8.88 15.30 -18.42
N ASP A 206 -10.12 15.22 -18.92
CA ASP A 206 -10.77 16.27 -19.72
C ASP A 206 -10.95 17.55 -18.90
N ASN A 207 -11.10 17.44 -17.57
CA ASN A 207 -11.15 18.54 -16.63
C ASN A 207 -9.75 19.04 -16.20
N GLY A 208 -8.67 18.50 -16.74
CA GLY A 208 -7.29 18.89 -16.40
C GLY A 208 -6.87 18.56 -14.95
N LEU A 209 -7.62 17.72 -14.24
CA LEU A 209 -7.32 17.34 -12.84
C LEU A 209 -6.16 16.34 -12.74
N ILE A 210 -5.96 15.54 -13.79
CA ILE A 210 -4.88 14.56 -13.88
C ILE A 210 -4.35 14.49 -15.32
N VAL A 211 -3.09 14.04 -15.44
CA VAL A 211 -2.49 13.60 -16.71
C VAL A 211 -2.01 12.17 -16.51
N LEU A 212 -2.44 11.25 -17.37
CA LEU A 212 -2.01 9.85 -17.33
C LEU A 212 -1.45 9.45 -18.69
N GLU A 213 -0.13 9.32 -18.74
CA GLU A 213 0.61 8.95 -19.94
C GLU A 213 1.63 7.84 -19.62
N ARG A 214 1.71 6.83 -20.48
CA ARG A 214 2.71 5.75 -20.38
C ARG A 214 2.84 5.16 -18.97
N ARG A 215 1.70 4.96 -18.28
CA ARG A 215 1.63 4.50 -16.88
C ARG A 215 2.25 5.46 -15.86
N ARG A 216 2.34 6.73 -16.17
CA ARG A 216 2.77 7.76 -15.25
C ARG A 216 1.61 8.71 -14.95
N MET A 217 1.26 8.83 -13.69
CA MET A 217 0.23 9.72 -13.18
C MET A 217 0.86 11.03 -12.78
N GLN A 218 0.36 12.14 -13.32
CA GLN A 218 0.71 13.49 -12.90
C GLN A 218 -0.55 14.18 -12.39
N ILE A 219 -0.40 15.05 -11.40
CA ILE A 219 -1.47 15.84 -10.81
C ILE A 219 -1.03 17.30 -10.94
N PRO A 220 -1.54 18.03 -11.93
CA PRO A 220 -1.13 19.42 -12.18
C PRO A 220 -1.34 20.33 -10.97
N ASP A 221 -2.49 20.17 -10.29
CA ASP A 221 -2.83 20.90 -9.07
C ASP A 221 -3.35 19.89 -8.02
N PRO A 222 -2.50 19.49 -7.06
CA PRO A 222 -2.88 18.55 -6.01
C PRO A 222 -3.98 19.07 -5.09
N ASP A 223 -4.03 20.37 -4.82
CA ASP A 223 -5.02 20.96 -3.92
C ASP A 223 -6.40 20.99 -4.58
N LEU A 224 -6.43 21.31 -5.88
CA LEU A 224 -7.65 21.25 -6.68
C LEU A 224 -8.19 19.82 -6.76
N LEU A 225 -7.34 18.81 -7.00
CA LEU A 225 -7.76 17.41 -7.03
C LEU A 225 -8.28 16.95 -5.67
N ALA A 226 -7.60 17.32 -4.57
CA ALA A 226 -8.02 17.02 -3.21
C ALA A 226 -9.38 17.64 -2.89
N ALA A 227 -9.59 18.91 -3.24
CA ALA A 227 -10.88 19.60 -3.07
C ALA A 227 -11.99 18.94 -3.90
N TYR A 228 -11.71 18.55 -5.15
CA TYR A 228 -12.68 17.87 -6.02
C TYR A 228 -13.25 16.57 -5.43
N CYS A 229 -12.42 15.80 -4.73
CA CYS A 229 -12.82 14.52 -4.15
C CYS A 229 -12.95 14.53 -2.62
N GLU A 230 -12.89 15.71 -1.99
CA GLU A 230 -12.93 15.86 -0.53
C GLU A 230 -11.89 14.98 0.17
N PHE A 231 -10.68 14.93 -0.40
CA PHE A 231 -9.60 14.15 0.19
C PHE A 231 -9.04 14.84 1.41
N ARG A 232 -8.97 14.10 2.51
CA ARG A 232 -8.34 14.51 3.76
C ARG A 232 -7.42 13.40 4.22
N PRO A 233 -6.12 13.68 4.41
CA PRO A 233 -5.12 12.65 4.71
C PRO A 233 -5.14 12.15 6.17
N ASP A 234 -6.03 12.66 7.02
CA ASP A 234 -6.05 12.39 8.47
C ASP A 234 -6.07 10.88 8.80
N TYR A 235 -6.83 10.10 8.03
CA TYR A 235 -6.95 8.65 8.20
C TYR A 235 -5.68 7.86 7.83
N LEU A 236 -4.72 8.50 7.16
CA LEU A 236 -3.42 7.91 6.85
C LEU A 236 -2.48 7.95 8.05
N HIS A 237 -2.80 8.76 9.08
CA HIS A 237 -2.00 8.91 10.30
C HIS A 237 -0.53 9.30 10.03
N LEU A 238 -0.30 10.16 9.02
CA LEU A 238 1.03 10.62 8.60
C LEU A 238 1.40 12.00 9.19
N ALA A 239 0.63 12.53 10.14
CA ALA A 239 0.83 13.88 10.70
C ALA A 239 2.11 14.03 11.55
N HIS A 240 2.65 12.93 12.06
CA HIS A 240 3.91 12.94 12.80
C HIS A 240 5.03 12.47 11.87
N ALA A 241 5.55 13.38 11.05
CA ALA A 241 6.74 13.08 10.28
C ALA A 241 7.88 12.66 11.21
N PRO A 242 8.67 11.64 10.86
CA PRO A 242 9.84 11.26 11.65
C PRO A 242 10.78 12.46 11.79
N SER A 243 11.13 12.82 13.03
CA SER A 243 11.91 14.01 13.34
C SER A 243 13.41 13.92 12.97
N GLU A 244 13.86 12.83 12.31
CA GLU A 244 15.24 12.69 11.88
C GLU A 244 15.36 12.09 10.46
N PRO A 245 16.31 12.62 9.64
CA PRO A 245 16.66 11.98 8.38
C PRO A 245 17.26 10.60 8.67
N VAL A 246 16.72 9.58 8.05
CA VAL A 246 17.34 8.24 7.99
C VAL A 246 18.63 8.39 7.18
N ARG A 247 19.80 8.47 7.86
CA ARG A 247 21.12 8.46 7.22
C ARG A 247 21.46 7.08 6.65
#